data_117e1a9377649dc399d839f97676a74a
#
_entry.id   117e1a9377649dc399d839f97676a74a
#
_cell.length_a   1.000
_cell.length_b   1.000
_cell.length_c   1.000
_cell.angle_alpha   90.00
_cell.angle_beta   90.00
_cell.angle_gamma   90.00
#
_symmetry.space_group_name_H-M   'P 1'
#
loop_
_entity.id
_entity.type
_entity.pdbx_description
1 polymer ?
#
loop_
_entity_poly.entity_id
_entity_poly.type
_entity_poly.pdbx_seq_one_letter_code
_entity_poly.pdbx_strand_id
1 'polypeptide(L)'
;MFKDWNFWFSVITAIVAVIALFQTNRQIRLGNKQHLFDMRIEYYLIAKGMMQLFDKNSNILDKDKKNDMLAIEFVFAQMTNNTYLEKISSVISHPLEEPYHKDFLIQLEAIKEVAEKIRFSFSGKAADALAQFVLDYQSFLFSLYQYQILFCDMQKASQQFKWSYEKAKERMSEPEQRKRLYKAFAELKNAYDVLENREAVKAIEKQIKLR
;
A
#
# COMPACT_ATOMS: atom_id res chain seq x y z
N MET A 1 49.92 -52.77 5.27
CA MET A 1 49.11 -52.32 6.41
C MET A 1 48.61 -50.86 6.31
N PHE A 2 49.27 -49.93 5.57
CA PHE A 2 48.81 -48.54 5.42
C PHE A 2 47.79 -48.30 4.29
N LYS A 3 47.57 -49.25 3.36
CA LYS A 3 46.61 -49.10 2.25
C LYS A 3 45.12 -49.08 2.71
N ASP A 4 44.80 -49.80 3.78
CA ASP A 4 43.41 -49.91 4.26
C ASP A 4 42.91 -48.64 4.99
N TRP A 5 43.82 -47.92 5.67
CA TRP A 5 43.49 -46.69 6.36
C TRP A 5 43.06 -45.55 5.41
N ASN A 6 43.77 -45.38 4.30
CA ASN A 6 43.43 -44.36 3.30
C ASN A 6 42.07 -44.61 2.65
N PHE A 7 41.72 -45.90 2.44
CA PHE A 7 40.42 -46.28 1.95
C PHE A 7 39.31 -45.89 2.93
N TRP A 8 39.47 -46.21 4.21
CA TRP A 8 38.48 -45.86 5.24
C TRP A 8 38.33 -44.36 5.45
N PHE A 9 39.44 -43.60 5.40
CA PHE A 9 39.38 -42.14 5.42
C PHE A 9 38.61 -41.56 4.21
N SER A 10 38.80 -42.10 3.03
CA SER A 10 38.08 -41.68 1.83
C SER A 10 36.56 -41.97 1.95
N VAL A 11 36.22 -43.14 2.49
CA VAL A 11 34.79 -43.49 2.72
C VAL A 11 34.14 -42.56 3.76
N ILE A 12 34.82 -42.31 4.87
CA ILE A 12 34.31 -41.37 5.90
C ILE A 12 34.15 -39.97 5.32
N THR A 13 35.16 -39.48 4.56
CA THR A 13 35.06 -38.17 3.92
C THR A 13 33.91 -38.09 2.94
N ALA A 14 33.68 -39.14 2.14
CA ALA A 14 32.52 -39.19 1.24
C ALA A 14 31.18 -39.15 1.99
N ILE A 15 31.06 -39.89 3.09
CA ILE A 15 29.83 -39.89 3.93
C ILE A 15 29.62 -38.49 4.52
N VAL A 16 30.66 -37.86 5.08
CA VAL A 16 30.56 -36.51 5.63
C VAL A 16 30.15 -35.49 4.56
N ALA A 17 30.74 -35.60 3.35
CA ALA A 17 30.34 -34.74 2.23
C ALA A 17 28.88 -34.89 1.84
N VAL A 18 28.37 -36.12 1.80
CA VAL A 18 26.93 -36.37 1.51
C VAL A 18 26.06 -35.79 2.62
N ILE A 19 26.38 -35.98 3.89
CA ILE A 19 25.64 -35.39 5.01
C ILE A 19 25.67 -33.86 4.92
N ALA A 20 26.82 -33.26 4.64
CA ALA A 20 26.94 -31.81 4.47
C ALA A 20 26.04 -31.25 3.34
N LEU A 21 25.97 -31.96 2.20
CA LEU A 21 25.08 -31.62 1.10
C LEU A 21 23.57 -31.64 1.51
N PHE A 22 23.17 -32.67 2.25
CA PHE A 22 21.81 -32.76 2.78
C PHE A 22 21.50 -31.61 3.75
N GLN A 23 22.40 -31.30 4.65
CA GLN A 23 22.25 -30.20 5.61
C GLN A 23 22.17 -28.85 4.90
N THR A 24 23.06 -28.60 3.92
CA THR A 24 23.06 -27.38 3.11
C THR A 24 21.73 -27.21 2.37
N ASN A 25 21.23 -28.28 1.74
CA ASN A 25 19.95 -28.24 1.03
C ASN A 25 18.77 -27.95 1.98
N ARG A 26 18.81 -28.52 3.19
CA ARG A 26 17.81 -28.21 4.22
C ARG A 26 17.90 -26.77 4.69
N GLN A 27 19.09 -26.22 4.89
CA GLN A 27 19.31 -24.82 5.29
C GLN A 27 18.81 -23.86 4.21
N ILE A 28 19.09 -24.12 2.92
CA ILE A 28 18.58 -23.30 1.81
C ILE A 28 17.05 -23.30 1.80
N ARG A 29 16.41 -24.46 1.96
CA ARG A 29 14.95 -24.55 2.01
C ARG A 29 14.34 -23.78 3.19
N LEU A 30 14.98 -23.85 4.36
CA LEU A 30 14.54 -23.12 5.55
C LEU A 30 14.74 -21.62 5.36
N GLY A 31 15.88 -21.18 4.82
CA GLY A 31 16.16 -19.79 4.51
C GLY A 31 15.15 -19.19 3.52
N ASN A 32 14.83 -19.93 2.45
CA ASN A 32 13.80 -19.48 1.49
C ASN A 32 12.42 -19.37 2.12
N LYS A 33 12.03 -20.31 3.00
CA LYS A 33 10.78 -20.24 3.72
C LYS A 33 10.73 -19.04 4.68
N GLN A 34 11.81 -18.80 5.40
CA GLN A 34 11.92 -17.66 6.31
C GLN A 34 11.83 -16.34 5.55
N HIS A 35 12.58 -16.19 4.46
CA HIS A 35 12.53 -14.99 3.63
C HIS A 35 11.13 -14.71 3.07
N LEU A 36 10.44 -15.76 2.58
CA LEU A 36 9.06 -15.63 2.11
C LEU A 36 8.10 -15.24 3.25
N PHE A 37 8.31 -15.79 4.46
CA PHE A 37 7.52 -15.42 5.63
C PHE A 37 7.72 -13.94 6.00
N ASP A 38 8.97 -13.47 6.06
CA ASP A 38 9.30 -12.10 6.41
C ASP A 38 8.70 -11.11 5.41
N MET A 39 8.80 -11.39 4.11
CA MET A 39 8.14 -10.60 3.07
C MET A 39 6.62 -10.58 3.23
N ARG A 40 5.98 -11.73 3.46
CA ARG A 40 4.52 -11.82 3.63
C ARG A 40 4.03 -11.01 4.81
N ILE A 41 4.70 -11.11 5.96
CA ILE A 41 4.28 -10.38 7.16
C ILE A 41 4.45 -8.87 6.98
N GLU A 42 5.55 -8.43 6.37
CA GLU A 42 5.81 -7.01 6.09
C GLU A 42 4.70 -6.39 5.24
N TYR A 43 4.42 -6.96 4.06
CA TYR A 43 3.42 -6.39 3.14
C TYR A 43 2.00 -6.51 3.67
N TYR A 44 1.71 -7.59 4.39
CA TYR A 44 0.43 -7.72 5.07
C TYR A 44 0.23 -6.64 6.14
N LEU A 45 1.25 -6.34 6.94
CA LEU A 45 1.16 -5.30 7.98
C LEU A 45 0.97 -3.91 7.39
N ILE A 46 1.63 -3.59 6.26
CA ILE A 46 1.42 -2.33 5.54
C ILE A 46 -0.04 -2.23 5.07
N ALA A 47 -0.54 -3.25 4.36
CA ALA A 47 -1.91 -3.27 3.88
C ALA A 47 -2.94 -3.23 5.03
N LYS A 48 -2.70 -3.97 6.11
CA LYS A 48 -3.54 -3.96 7.31
C LYS A 48 -3.58 -2.58 7.98
N GLY A 49 -2.46 -1.87 8.02
CA GLY A 49 -2.39 -0.50 8.49
C GLY A 49 -3.27 0.45 7.66
N MET A 50 -3.26 0.31 6.33
CA MET A 50 -4.15 1.06 5.44
C MET A 50 -5.63 0.68 5.64
N MET A 51 -5.95 -0.60 5.83
CA MET A 51 -7.31 -1.05 6.15
C MET A 51 -7.83 -0.44 7.45
N GLN A 52 -6.99 -0.38 8.50
CA GLN A 52 -7.35 0.23 9.78
C GLN A 52 -7.60 1.74 9.66
N LEU A 53 -6.78 2.45 8.86
CA LEU A 53 -7.01 3.87 8.59
C LEU A 53 -8.32 4.09 7.85
N PHE A 54 -8.63 3.28 6.86
CA PHE A 54 -9.87 3.36 6.10
C PHE A 54 -11.07 3.07 6.98
N ASP A 55 -11.07 1.97 7.73
CA ASP A 55 -12.14 1.59 8.66
C ASP A 55 -12.48 2.72 9.64
N LYS A 56 -11.44 3.28 10.26
CA LYS A 56 -11.61 4.37 11.25
C LYS A 56 -12.15 5.66 10.64
N ASN A 57 -11.78 5.99 9.39
CA ASN A 57 -11.96 7.33 8.83
C ASN A 57 -12.94 7.39 7.65
N SER A 58 -13.41 6.28 7.09
CA SER A 58 -14.31 6.25 5.92
C SER A 58 -15.61 7.02 6.12
N ASN A 59 -16.14 7.06 7.34
CA ASN A 59 -17.36 7.78 7.68
C ASN A 59 -17.27 9.30 7.47
N ILE A 60 -16.08 9.89 7.47
CA ILE A 60 -15.87 11.32 7.22
C ILE A 60 -16.28 11.67 5.78
N LEU A 61 -16.03 10.75 4.84
CA LEU A 61 -16.28 10.92 3.42
C LEU A 61 -17.70 10.52 2.98
N ASP A 62 -18.36 9.66 3.73
CA ASP A 62 -19.72 9.19 3.38
C ASP A 62 -20.81 10.25 3.62
N LYS A 63 -20.56 11.22 4.51
CA LYS A 63 -21.58 12.17 4.97
C LYS A 63 -21.87 13.32 4.01
N ASP A 64 -20.93 13.73 3.16
CA ASP A 64 -21.02 15.00 2.43
C ASP A 64 -20.79 14.92 0.91
N LYS A 65 -21.33 13.89 0.24
CA LYS A 65 -21.19 13.72 -1.23
C LYS A 65 -21.67 14.91 -2.07
N LYS A 66 -22.49 15.81 -1.52
CA LYS A 66 -23.05 16.96 -2.24
C LYS A 66 -22.30 18.26 -2.01
N ASN A 67 -21.51 18.34 -0.96
CA ASN A 67 -20.78 19.54 -0.58
C ASN A 67 -19.32 19.49 -1.04
N ASP A 68 -18.72 20.66 -1.21
CA ASP A 68 -17.31 20.80 -1.53
C ASP A 68 -16.49 20.25 -0.36
N MET A 69 -15.42 19.54 -0.67
CA MET A 69 -14.56 18.95 0.35
C MET A 69 -13.57 20.00 0.91
N LEU A 70 -14.08 20.95 1.67
CA LEU A 70 -13.29 22.02 2.28
C LEU A 70 -12.27 21.49 3.32
N ALA A 71 -12.53 20.32 3.88
CA ALA A 71 -11.66 19.70 4.89
C ALA A 71 -10.69 18.65 4.29
N ILE A 72 -10.29 18.82 3.04
CA ILE A 72 -9.47 17.82 2.33
C ILE A 72 -8.13 17.56 3.03
N GLU A 73 -7.48 18.58 3.60
CA GLU A 73 -6.23 18.42 4.36
C GLU A 73 -6.42 17.51 5.57
N PHE A 74 -7.53 17.70 6.29
CA PHE A 74 -7.86 16.85 7.43
C PHE A 74 -8.10 15.39 7.00
N VAL A 75 -8.86 15.17 5.92
CA VAL A 75 -9.12 13.83 5.37
C VAL A 75 -7.80 13.17 4.97
N PHE A 76 -6.94 13.89 4.24
CA PHE A 76 -5.65 13.36 3.82
C PHE A 76 -4.76 12.99 5.02
N ALA A 77 -4.66 13.88 6.01
CA ALA A 77 -3.91 13.62 7.23
C ALA A 77 -4.41 12.39 7.98
N GLN A 78 -5.74 12.20 8.09
CA GLN A 78 -6.31 11.00 8.70
C GLN A 78 -6.03 9.73 7.90
N MET A 79 -6.04 9.81 6.57
CA MET A 79 -5.75 8.67 5.69
C MET A 79 -4.26 8.36 5.56
N THR A 80 -3.36 9.22 6.05
CA THR A 80 -1.91 9.01 6.05
C THR A 80 -1.32 8.82 7.44
N ASN A 81 -2.14 8.77 8.48
CA ASN A 81 -1.71 8.71 9.90
C ASN A 81 -1.27 7.29 10.32
N ASN A 82 -0.24 6.76 9.67
CA ASN A 82 0.48 5.58 10.11
C ASN A 82 1.98 5.69 9.76
N THR A 83 2.81 4.85 10.35
CA THR A 83 4.28 4.88 10.18
C THR A 83 4.75 4.73 8.75
N TYR A 84 3.97 4.09 7.87
CA TYR A 84 4.33 3.89 6.47
C TYR A 84 3.99 5.11 5.59
N LEU A 85 2.90 5.83 5.90
CA LEU A 85 2.38 6.95 5.10
C LEU A 85 2.65 8.32 5.73
N GLU A 86 3.02 8.41 7.00
CA GLU A 86 3.18 9.68 7.72
C GLU A 86 4.12 10.66 7.02
N LYS A 87 5.17 10.15 6.37
CA LYS A 87 6.18 10.97 5.67
C LYS A 87 5.60 11.86 4.59
N ILE A 88 4.47 11.47 4.00
CA ILE A 88 3.82 12.22 2.92
C ILE A 88 2.67 13.11 3.37
N SER A 89 2.35 13.11 4.66
CA SER A 89 1.21 13.90 5.16
C SER A 89 1.31 15.39 4.85
N SER A 90 2.53 15.93 4.83
CA SER A 90 2.80 17.36 4.59
C SER A 90 2.59 17.82 3.15
N VAL A 91 2.54 16.92 2.16
CA VAL A 91 2.35 17.30 0.74
C VAL A 91 1.04 18.02 0.50
N ILE A 92 0.01 17.72 1.29
CA ILE A 92 -1.32 18.31 1.11
C ILE A 92 -1.35 19.81 1.43
N SER A 93 -0.53 20.25 2.39
CA SER A 93 -0.38 21.67 2.75
C SER A 93 0.65 22.40 1.87
N HIS A 94 1.51 21.65 1.15
CA HIS A 94 2.55 22.18 0.27
C HIS A 94 2.45 21.56 -1.14
N PRO A 95 1.29 21.67 -1.82
CA PRO A 95 1.11 21.02 -3.10
C PRO A 95 2.03 21.62 -4.17
N LEU A 96 2.65 20.75 -4.96
CA LEU A 96 3.63 21.08 -6.01
C LEU A 96 4.94 21.70 -5.51
N GLU A 97 5.17 21.75 -4.20
CA GLU A 97 6.43 22.24 -3.65
C GLU A 97 7.43 21.07 -3.42
N GLU A 98 8.69 21.31 -3.79
CA GLU A 98 9.76 20.36 -3.49
C GLU A 98 10.31 20.57 -2.06
N PRO A 99 10.66 19.52 -1.35
CA PRO A 99 10.71 18.09 -1.78
C PRO A 99 9.37 17.34 -1.65
N TYR A 100 8.34 17.91 -1.04
CA TYR A 100 7.09 17.24 -0.67
C TYR A 100 6.39 16.54 -1.85
N HIS A 101 6.32 17.26 -3.00
CA HIS A 101 5.72 16.71 -4.22
C HIS A 101 6.44 15.44 -4.70
N LYS A 102 7.77 15.50 -4.78
CA LYS A 102 8.60 14.38 -5.21
C LYS A 102 8.49 13.19 -4.25
N ASP A 103 8.57 13.45 -2.94
CA ASP A 103 8.47 12.40 -1.93
C ASP A 103 7.11 11.71 -1.96
N PHE A 104 6.04 12.46 -2.22
CA PHE A 104 4.70 11.92 -2.41
C PHE A 104 4.62 11.00 -3.62
N LEU A 105 5.15 11.41 -4.78
CA LEU A 105 5.14 10.58 -6.00
C LEU A 105 5.95 9.28 -5.80
N ILE A 106 7.10 9.36 -5.13
CA ILE A 106 7.91 8.19 -4.77
C ILE A 106 7.12 7.25 -3.85
N GLN A 107 6.42 7.79 -2.87
CA GLN A 107 5.61 6.97 -1.96
C GLN A 107 4.42 6.32 -2.67
N LEU A 108 3.78 7.01 -3.62
CA LEU A 108 2.72 6.41 -4.45
C LEU A 108 3.24 5.22 -5.25
N GLU A 109 4.45 5.31 -5.81
CA GLU A 109 5.10 4.20 -6.50
C GLU A 109 5.43 3.06 -5.54
N ALA A 110 5.92 3.37 -4.33
CA ALA A 110 6.17 2.37 -3.29
C ALA A 110 4.89 1.64 -2.85
N ILE A 111 3.75 2.33 -2.74
CA ILE A 111 2.45 1.69 -2.46
C ILE A 111 2.05 0.71 -3.58
N LYS A 112 2.24 1.11 -4.84
CA LYS A 112 1.98 0.24 -5.99
C LYS A 112 2.89 -0.99 -5.97
N GLU A 113 4.16 -0.81 -5.64
CA GLU A 113 5.12 -1.91 -5.48
C GLU A 113 4.67 -2.89 -4.37
N VAL A 114 4.13 -2.40 -3.25
CA VAL A 114 3.56 -3.25 -2.19
C VAL A 114 2.41 -4.10 -2.74
N ALA A 115 1.52 -3.54 -3.55
CA ALA A 115 0.42 -4.31 -4.16
C ALA A 115 0.93 -5.44 -5.05
N GLU A 116 1.94 -5.18 -5.89
CA GLU A 116 2.56 -6.22 -6.72
C GLU A 116 3.27 -7.28 -5.87
N LYS A 117 3.99 -6.88 -4.84
CA LYS A 117 4.65 -7.81 -3.90
C LYS A 117 3.63 -8.69 -3.17
N ILE A 118 2.45 -8.18 -2.84
CA ILE A 118 1.34 -8.98 -2.31
C ILE A 118 0.91 -10.04 -3.32
N ARG A 119 0.72 -9.70 -4.60
CA ARG A 119 0.36 -10.67 -5.65
C ARG A 119 1.39 -11.76 -5.84
N PHE A 120 2.69 -11.42 -5.73
CA PHE A 120 3.78 -12.39 -5.85
C PHE A 120 3.95 -13.27 -4.61
N SER A 121 3.70 -12.73 -3.42
CA SER A 121 3.97 -13.42 -2.16
C SER A 121 2.82 -14.29 -1.69
N PHE A 122 1.59 -13.92 -2.02
CA PHE A 122 0.37 -14.65 -1.66
C PHE A 122 -0.30 -15.23 -2.90
N SER A 123 -1.24 -16.12 -2.72
CA SER A 123 -1.96 -16.77 -3.80
C SER A 123 -3.48 -16.75 -3.61
N GLY A 124 -4.19 -16.80 -4.74
CA GLY A 124 -5.65 -16.90 -4.77
C GLY A 124 -6.37 -15.56 -4.67
N LYS A 125 -7.69 -15.60 -4.81
CA LYS A 125 -8.56 -14.40 -4.89
C LYS A 125 -8.41 -13.42 -3.72
N ALA A 126 -8.05 -13.91 -2.53
CA ALA A 126 -7.83 -13.06 -1.37
C ALA A 126 -6.58 -12.18 -1.52
N ALA A 127 -5.53 -12.71 -2.15
CA ALA A 127 -4.32 -11.95 -2.48
C ALA A 127 -4.62 -10.84 -3.50
N ASP A 128 -5.39 -11.17 -4.55
CA ASP A 128 -5.81 -10.20 -5.57
C ASP A 128 -6.67 -9.10 -4.95
N ALA A 129 -7.60 -9.44 -4.05
CA ALA A 129 -8.44 -8.48 -3.35
C ALA A 129 -7.62 -7.54 -2.45
N LEU A 130 -6.63 -8.07 -1.71
CA LEU A 130 -5.76 -7.26 -0.87
C LEU A 130 -4.87 -6.32 -1.70
N ALA A 131 -4.31 -6.81 -2.79
CA ALA A 131 -3.51 -6.00 -3.71
C ALA A 131 -4.36 -4.90 -4.37
N GLN A 132 -5.59 -5.22 -4.78
CA GLN A 132 -6.52 -4.24 -5.36
C GLN A 132 -6.88 -3.14 -4.35
N PHE A 133 -7.17 -3.50 -3.10
CA PHE A 133 -7.40 -2.52 -2.04
C PHE A 133 -6.22 -1.55 -1.88
N VAL A 134 -4.99 -2.04 -1.90
CA VAL A 134 -3.78 -1.19 -1.80
C VAL A 134 -3.65 -0.25 -3.01
N LEU A 135 -3.97 -0.72 -4.23
CA LEU A 135 -3.98 0.11 -5.44
C LEU A 135 -5.07 1.18 -5.40
N ASP A 136 -6.28 0.82 -4.95
CA ASP A 136 -7.38 1.76 -4.83
C ASP A 136 -7.11 2.80 -3.73
N TYR A 137 -6.40 2.39 -2.66
CA TYR A 137 -5.92 3.32 -1.63
C TYR A 137 -4.95 4.35 -2.20
N GLN A 138 -3.97 3.90 -2.99
CA GLN A 138 -3.02 4.76 -3.69
C GLN A 138 -3.74 5.74 -4.64
N SER A 139 -4.70 5.25 -5.44
CA SER A 139 -5.49 6.05 -6.36
C SER A 139 -6.35 7.09 -5.63
N PHE A 140 -6.88 6.74 -4.48
CA PHE A 140 -7.64 7.66 -3.64
C PHE A 140 -6.74 8.77 -3.04
N LEU A 141 -5.57 8.45 -2.50
CA LEU A 141 -4.61 9.46 -2.02
C LEU A 141 -4.20 10.42 -3.14
N PHE A 142 -3.96 9.90 -4.34
CA PHE A 142 -3.65 10.73 -5.50
C PHE A 142 -4.81 11.66 -5.89
N SER A 143 -6.04 11.16 -5.83
CA SER A 143 -7.24 11.96 -6.11
C SER A 143 -7.47 13.07 -5.09
N LEU A 144 -7.19 12.81 -3.79
CA LEU A 144 -7.21 13.83 -2.74
C LEU A 144 -6.18 14.93 -3.03
N TYR A 145 -4.95 14.54 -3.39
CA TYR A 145 -3.89 15.47 -3.73
C TYR A 145 -4.23 16.33 -4.95
N GLN A 146 -4.76 15.73 -6.02
CA GLN A 146 -5.19 16.47 -7.21
C GLN A 146 -6.31 17.46 -6.90
N TYR A 147 -7.26 17.07 -6.03
CA TYR A 147 -8.33 17.97 -5.63
C TYR A 147 -7.81 19.15 -4.79
N GLN A 148 -6.82 18.95 -3.94
CA GLN A 148 -6.16 20.02 -3.19
C GLN A 148 -5.43 21.00 -4.12
N ILE A 149 -4.72 20.52 -5.13
CA ILE A 149 -4.09 21.39 -6.14
C ILE A 149 -5.15 22.28 -6.81
N LEU A 150 -6.25 21.68 -7.26
CA LEU A 150 -7.35 22.43 -7.85
C LEU A 150 -7.86 23.51 -6.88
N PHE A 151 -8.02 23.15 -5.60
CA PHE A 151 -8.53 24.06 -4.58
C PHE A 151 -7.59 25.26 -4.37
N CYS A 152 -6.29 25.01 -4.31
CA CYS A 152 -5.27 26.08 -4.26
C CYS A 152 -5.30 26.97 -5.50
N ASP A 153 -5.46 26.39 -6.68
CA ASP A 153 -5.54 27.15 -7.93
C ASP A 153 -6.82 27.98 -8.02
N MET A 154 -7.96 27.45 -7.53
CA MET A 154 -9.21 28.22 -7.41
C MET A 154 -9.06 29.42 -6.49
N GLN A 155 -8.36 29.28 -5.36
CA GLN A 155 -8.08 30.38 -4.45
C GLN A 155 -7.20 31.46 -5.11
N LYS A 156 -6.11 31.07 -5.79
CA LYS A 156 -5.24 31.97 -6.54
C LYS A 156 -6.01 32.72 -7.64
N ALA A 157 -6.80 32.00 -8.43
CA ALA A 157 -7.62 32.58 -9.49
C ALA A 157 -8.69 33.54 -8.94
N SER A 158 -9.34 33.19 -7.82
CA SER A 158 -10.30 34.08 -7.17
C SER A 158 -9.66 35.38 -6.71
N GLN A 159 -8.46 35.34 -6.17
CA GLN A 159 -7.71 36.54 -5.77
C GLN A 159 -7.27 37.37 -6.99
N GLN A 160 -6.71 36.74 -8.01
CA GLN A 160 -6.18 37.39 -9.19
C GLN A 160 -7.26 38.07 -10.05
N PHE A 161 -8.38 37.34 -10.28
CA PHE A 161 -9.45 37.78 -11.18
C PHE A 161 -10.65 38.36 -10.47
N LYS A 162 -10.62 38.45 -9.13
CA LYS A 162 -11.74 38.87 -8.29
C LYS A 162 -13.01 38.04 -8.52
N TRP A 163 -12.85 36.75 -8.75
CA TRP A 163 -13.97 35.84 -8.93
C TRP A 163 -14.60 35.48 -7.59
N SER A 164 -15.92 35.33 -7.62
CA SER A 164 -16.59 34.64 -6.51
C SER A 164 -16.22 33.16 -6.49
N TYR A 165 -16.36 32.51 -5.35
CA TYR A 165 -16.09 31.08 -5.19
C TYR A 165 -16.89 30.23 -6.20
N GLU A 166 -18.19 30.52 -6.37
CA GLU A 166 -19.03 29.79 -7.33
C GLU A 166 -18.56 29.96 -8.77
N LYS A 167 -18.10 31.14 -9.14
CA LYS A 167 -17.51 31.38 -10.47
C LYS A 167 -16.21 30.63 -10.68
N ALA A 168 -15.36 30.53 -9.65
CA ALA A 168 -14.12 29.75 -9.72
C ALA A 168 -14.42 28.25 -9.87
N LYS A 169 -15.39 27.71 -9.13
CA LYS A 169 -15.87 26.33 -9.26
C LYS A 169 -16.29 26.00 -10.68
N GLU A 170 -17.14 26.84 -11.26
CA GLU A 170 -17.62 26.65 -12.63
C GLU A 170 -16.48 26.69 -13.64
N ARG A 171 -15.62 27.73 -13.56
CA ARG A 171 -14.52 27.96 -14.52
C ARG A 171 -13.44 26.91 -14.46
N MET A 172 -13.21 26.32 -13.30
CA MET A 172 -12.13 25.33 -13.08
C MET A 172 -12.66 23.89 -13.01
N SER A 173 -13.94 23.68 -13.37
CA SER A 173 -14.55 22.35 -13.45
C SER A 173 -14.44 21.55 -12.13
N GLU A 174 -14.56 22.23 -10.97
CA GLU A 174 -14.51 21.59 -9.66
C GLU A 174 -15.49 20.41 -9.54
N PRO A 175 -16.76 20.50 -9.99
CA PRO A 175 -17.69 19.38 -9.88
C PRO A 175 -17.22 18.09 -10.56
N GLU A 176 -16.47 18.19 -11.63
CA GLU A 176 -15.90 17.03 -12.33
C GLU A 176 -14.77 16.41 -11.52
N GLN A 177 -13.88 17.23 -10.96
CA GLN A 177 -12.79 16.72 -10.12
C GLN A 177 -13.33 16.11 -8.83
N ARG A 178 -14.35 16.72 -8.22
CA ARG A 178 -15.06 16.15 -7.08
C ARG A 178 -15.68 14.79 -7.42
N LYS A 179 -16.30 14.65 -8.59
CA LYS A 179 -16.84 13.37 -9.06
C LYS A 179 -15.75 12.31 -9.19
N ARG A 180 -14.54 12.67 -9.69
CA ARG A 180 -13.40 11.74 -9.77
C ARG A 180 -12.93 11.30 -8.39
N LEU A 181 -12.84 12.24 -7.44
CA LEU A 181 -12.47 11.93 -6.06
C LEU A 181 -13.45 10.96 -5.41
N TYR A 182 -14.75 11.22 -5.52
CA TYR A 182 -15.78 10.32 -4.96
C TYR A 182 -15.84 8.97 -5.69
N LYS A 183 -15.49 8.93 -6.96
CA LYS A 183 -15.35 7.65 -7.69
C LYS A 183 -14.20 6.84 -7.10
N ALA A 184 -13.03 7.43 -6.93
CA ALA A 184 -11.87 6.75 -6.31
C ALA A 184 -12.19 6.28 -4.88
N PHE A 185 -12.91 7.09 -4.10
CA PHE A 185 -13.39 6.68 -2.79
C PHE A 185 -14.35 5.48 -2.84
N ALA A 186 -15.28 5.47 -3.78
CA ALA A 186 -16.23 4.37 -3.94
C ALA A 186 -15.53 3.07 -4.37
N GLU A 187 -14.52 3.15 -5.24
CA GLU A 187 -13.69 2.01 -5.64
C GLU A 187 -12.93 1.45 -4.43
N LEU A 188 -12.28 2.31 -3.65
CA LEU A 188 -11.60 1.93 -2.42
C LEU A 188 -12.56 1.28 -1.40
N LYS A 189 -13.76 1.84 -1.22
CA LYS A 189 -14.77 1.28 -0.34
C LYS A 189 -15.21 -0.11 -0.78
N ASN A 190 -15.49 -0.28 -2.06
CA ASN A 190 -15.85 -1.60 -2.62
C ASN A 190 -14.73 -2.63 -2.41
N ALA A 191 -13.47 -2.24 -2.61
CA ALA A 191 -12.34 -3.14 -2.36
C ALA A 191 -12.20 -3.48 -0.87
N TYR A 192 -12.45 -2.53 0.02
CA TYR A 192 -12.48 -2.77 1.47
C TYR A 192 -13.60 -3.73 1.87
N ASP A 193 -14.82 -3.54 1.37
CA ASP A 193 -15.98 -4.39 1.68
C ASP A 193 -15.75 -5.85 1.27
N VAL A 194 -15.01 -6.07 0.16
CA VAL A 194 -14.59 -7.43 -0.25
C VAL A 194 -13.62 -8.05 0.76
N LEU A 195 -12.73 -7.24 1.36
CA LEU A 195 -11.76 -7.72 2.36
C LEU A 195 -12.36 -7.89 3.75
N GLU A 196 -13.30 -7.04 4.13
CA GLU A 196 -13.98 -7.10 5.43
C GLU A 196 -14.75 -8.41 5.60
N ASN A 197 -15.12 -9.06 4.51
CA ASN A 197 -15.56 -10.45 4.55
C ASN A 197 -14.44 -11.29 5.20
N ARG A 198 -14.63 -11.65 6.48
CA ARG A 198 -13.64 -12.28 7.37
C ARG A 198 -12.92 -13.49 6.75
N GLU A 199 -13.46 -14.08 5.70
CA GLU A 199 -12.85 -15.20 5.00
C GLU A 199 -11.61 -14.77 4.17
N ALA A 200 -11.61 -13.59 3.54
CA ALA A 200 -10.49 -13.11 2.75
C ALA A 200 -9.27 -12.83 3.63
N VAL A 201 -9.44 -12.07 4.72
CA VAL A 201 -8.37 -11.77 5.68
C VAL A 201 -7.83 -13.06 6.31
N LYS A 202 -8.70 -13.97 6.76
CA LYS A 202 -8.28 -15.27 7.31
C LYS A 202 -7.51 -16.13 6.31
N ALA A 203 -7.89 -16.11 5.04
CA ALA A 203 -7.19 -16.85 3.99
C ALA A 203 -5.75 -16.34 3.79
N ILE A 204 -5.54 -15.02 3.89
CA ILE A 204 -4.20 -14.40 3.85
C ILE A 204 -3.41 -14.74 5.11
N GLU A 205 -3.98 -14.55 6.29
CA GLU A 205 -3.31 -14.85 7.56
C GLU A 205 -2.88 -16.32 7.66
N LYS A 206 -3.66 -17.24 7.07
CA LYS A 206 -3.31 -18.66 6.99
C LYS A 206 -2.08 -18.92 6.12
N GLN A 207 -1.84 -18.10 5.09
CA GLN A 207 -0.67 -18.21 4.23
C GLN A 207 0.61 -17.62 4.86
N ILE A 208 0.47 -16.72 5.84
CA ILE A 208 1.59 -16.18 6.62
C ILE A 208 2.15 -17.24 7.57
N LYS A 209 1.28 -18.07 8.18
CA LYS A 209 1.73 -19.11 9.12
C LYS A 209 2.66 -20.10 8.42
N LEU A 210 3.88 -20.24 8.94
CA LEU A 210 4.82 -21.29 8.50
C LEU A 210 4.19 -22.69 8.73
N ARG A 211 3.99 -23.40 7.64
CA ARG A 211 3.70 -24.85 7.66
C ARG A 211 4.96 -25.64 7.31
#